data_bb2ac6404a7d42060de69edd31c171fe
#
_entry.id   bb2ac6404a7d42060de69edd31c171fe
#
_cell.length_a   1.000
_cell.length_b   1.000
_cell.length_c   1.000
_cell.angle_alpha   90.00
_cell.angle_beta   90.00
_cell.angle_gamma   90.00
#
_symmetry.space_group_name_H-M   'P 1'
#
loop_
_entity.id
_entity.type
_entity.pdbx_description
1 polymer ?
#
loop_
_entity_poly.entity_id
_entity_poly.type
_entity_poly.pdbx_seq_one_letter_code
_entity_poly.pdbx_strand_id
1 'polypeptide(L)'
;MIPAREGWNIVQKAQHSGAWDVRTVATLDEAAPVLSGSTEVVLGLPVSAVLAQRMRLPTTDPSEFAEMVRIQIEKSFPFPPEEVTTDFEVIEQAEEGSVVSAVAVHNDRLSEIAEPLLSRGIIPKQVTVYAAQRAATHAAAGRAFLIYPEDAGLVCAVSDQGKIGLTRSLNGTDAGRLRRDLPQLALSAQLQGIDTSSPAVFLDESLFEMRDAVDSLSSERAGLMAVETPPASTKLNLLPDSWRQRRRELARLGEWKKRLMWAGAIYGLVLLLLGVYLLILRLELGRLTRRIANDAPTTEFIQKTETKWKALGPALDPRFYPIEILQHLFECLPSPDVQITQFNQSARQVSVDGEAKTTALAYDFAERVKKNPGLQIFQFEMTAPRILPNEHAQFRLEGKPQ
;
A
#
# COMPACT_ATOMS: atom_id res chain seq x y z
N MET A 1 -28.45 5.49 15.96
CA MET A 1 -29.19 6.62 16.55
C MET A 1 -30.65 6.43 16.25
N ILE A 2 -31.49 6.54 17.22
CA ILE A 2 -32.92 6.30 17.12
C ILE A 2 -33.67 7.41 17.85
N PRO A 3 -34.86 7.81 17.39
CA PRO A 3 -35.66 8.81 18.07
C PRO A 3 -36.08 8.31 19.46
N ALA A 4 -36.18 9.24 20.40
CA ALA A 4 -36.64 9.00 21.76
C ALA A 4 -37.89 9.84 22.06
N ARG A 5 -38.42 9.73 23.26
CA ARG A 5 -39.54 10.55 23.72
C ARG A 5 -39.20 12.05 23.69
N GLU A 6 -37.98 12.38 24.09
CA GLU A 6 -37.44 13.73 24.01
C GLU A 6 -36.02 13.62 23.47
N GLY A 7 -35.81 14.02 22.22
CA GLY A 7 -34.49 13.95 21.56
C GLY A 7 -34.15 12.60 20.94
N TRP A 8 -32.92 12.15 21.17
CA TRP A 8 -32.35 11.00 20.44
C TRP A 8 -31.60 10.04 21.39
N ASN A 9 -31.75 8.76 21.18
CA ASN A 9 -30.96 7.73 21.81
C ASN A 9 -29.78 7.32 20.92
N ILE A 10 -28.56 7.42 21.45
CA ILE A 10 -27.36 6.90 20.84
C ILE A 10 -27.14 5.51 21.42
N VAL A 11 -27.26 4.49 20.58
CA VAL A 11 -26.95 3.10 20.95
C VAL A 11 -25.59 2.77 20.36
N GLN A 12 -24.57 2.57 21.18
CA GLN A 12 -23.22 2.31 20.74
C GLN A 12 -22.55 1.21 21.55
N LYS A 13 -21.57 0.57 20.95
CA LYS A 13 -20.74 -0.42 21.64
C LYS A 13 -19.63 0.32 22.39
N ALA A 14 -19.54 0.14 23.70
CA ALA A 14 -18.51 0.77 24.51
C ALA A 14 -17.11 0.26 24.13
N GLN A 15 -16.19 1.19 23.92
CA GLN A 15 -14.84 0.88 23.39
C GLN A 15 -14.04 -0.06 24.29
N HIS A 16 -14.23 -0.03 25.60
CA HIS A 16 -13.42 -0.77 26.57
C HIS A 16 -14.08 -2.05 27.10
N SER A 17 -15.40 -2.09 27.20
CA SER A 17 -16.13 -3.24 27.76
C SER A 17 -16.76 -4.15 26.70
N GLY A 18 -16.89 -3.65 25.45
CA GLY A 18 -17.62 -4.36 24.41
C GLY A 18 -19.14 -4.47 24.67
N ALA A 19 -19.63 -3.97 25.78
CA ALA A 19 -21.05 -3.90 26.11
C ALA A 19 -21.73 -2.79 25.29
N TRP A 20 -23.02 -2.94 25.07
CA TRP A 20 -23.82 -1.89 24.44
C TRP A 20 -24.24 -0.86 25.50
N ASP A 21 -24.16 0.41 25.13
CA ASP A 21 -24.56 1.54 25.96
C ASP A 21 -25.59 2.39 25.23
N VAL A 22 -26.57 2.89 25.99
CA VAL A 22 -27.62 3.77 25.46
C VAL A 22 -27.51 5.11 26.14
N ARG A 23 -27.28 6.15 25.36
CA ARG A 23 -27.17 7.51 25.85
C ARG A 23 -28.19 8.40 25.17
N THR A 24 -29.03 9.07 25.97
CA THR A 24 -30.00 10.03 25.46
C THR A 24 -29.38 11.42 25.36
N VAL A 25 -29.62 12.09 24.26
CA VAL A 25 -29.21 13.47 23.96
C VAL A 25 -30.42 14.27 23.47
N ALA A 26 -30.46 15.56 23.77
CA ALA A 26 -31.61 16.39 23.38
C ALA A 26 -31.64 16.67 21.88
N THR A 27 -30.48 16.82 21.24
CA THR A 27 -30.38 17.16 19.81
C THR A 27 -29.32 16.32 19.11
N LEU A 28 -29.41 16.25 17.77
CA LEU A 28 -28.38 15.61 16.96
C LEU A 28 -27.04 16.38 16.96
N ASP A 29 -27.06 17.67 17.27
CA ASP A 29 -25.84 18.47 17.49
C ASP A 29 -25.03 17.98 18.70
N GLU A 30 -25.71 17.57 19.75
CA GLU A 30 -25.06 16.97 20.93
C GLU A 30 -24.59 15.55 20.67
N ALA A 31 -25.24 14.84 19.74
CA ALA A 31 -24.84 13.50 19.34
C ALA A 31 -23.56 13.50 18.49
N ALA A 32 -23.38 14.50 17.63
CA ALA A 32 -22.30 14.52 16.64
C ALA A 32 -20.89 14.45 17.25
N PRO A 33 -20.52 15.12 18.36
CA PRO A 33 -19.22 14.94 19.00
C PRO A 33 -18.97 13.51 19.51
N VAL A 34 -20.02 12.86 20.04
CA VAL A 34 -19.95 11.49 20.56
C VAL A 34 -19.71 10.48 19.43
N LEU A 35 -20.23 10.79 18.24
CA LEU A 35 -20.12 9.96 17.04
C LEU A 35 -18.85 10.28 16.22
N SER A 36 -18.12 11.33 16.59
CA SER A 36 -16.89 11.69 15.88
C SER A 36 -15.87 10.54 15.96
N GLY A 37 -15.45 10.02 14.80
CA GLY A 37 -14.59 8.85 14.69
C GLY A 37 -15.32 7.51 14.52
N SER A 38 -16.65 7.47 14.63
CA SER A 38 -17.43 6.28 14.31
C SER A 38 -17.53 6.09 12.80
N THR A 39 -17.16 4.91 12.30
CA THR A 39 -17.17 4.60 10.85
C THR A 39 -18.55 4.16 10.35
N GLU A 40 -19.40 3.72 11.25
CA GLU A 40 -20.69 3.09 10.94
C GLU A 40 -21.84 3.68 11.76
N VAL A 41 -22.38 4.80 11.30
CA VAL A 41 -23.54 5.44 11.90
C VAL A 41 -24.80 5.00 11.18
N VAL A 42 -25.78 4.47 11.90
CA VAL A 42 -27.13 4.17 11.43
C VAL A 42 -28.06 5.21 12.02
N LEU A 43 -28.85 5.88 11.15
CA LEU A 43 -29.83 6.88 11.55
C LEU A 43 -31.23 6.29 11.42
N GLY A 44 -31.95 6.12 12.52
CA GLY A 44 -33.37 5.77 12.53
C GLY A 44 -34.21 7.04 12.47
N LEU A 45 -35.02 7.18 11.45
CA LEU A 45 -35.90 8.33 11.30
C LEU A 45 -37.20 8.15 12.14
N PRO A 46 -37.76 9.24 12.66
CA PRO A 46 -39.06 9.20 13.30
C PRO A 46 -40.18 8.92 12.28
N VAL A 47 -41.26 8.31 12.74
CA VAL A 47 -42.43 8.03 11.90
C VAL A 47 -43.04 9.30 11.34
N SER A 48 -42.96 10.41 12.07
CA SER A 48 -43.45 11.73 11.64
C SER A 48 -42.76 12.29 10.39
N ALA A 49 -41.54 11.78 10.07
CA ALA A 49 -40.76 12.24 8.92
C ALA A 49 -40.93 11.39 7.66
N VAL A 50 -41.64 10.26 7.74
CA VAL A 50 -41.74 9.28 6.65
C VAL A 50 -43.17 8.90 6.34
N LEU A 51 -43.40 8.45 5.10
CA LEU A 51 -44.60 7.72 4.72
C LEU A 51 -44.25 6.24 4.68
N ALA A 52 -44.92 5.43 5.49
CA ALA A 52 -44.81 3.97 5.46
C ALA A 52 -46.15 3.38 5.03
N GLN A 53 -46.13 2.56 3.99
CA GLN A 53 -47.35 2.00 3.39
C GLN A 53 -47.08 0.55 2.94
N ARG A 54 -48.02 -0.33 3.33
CA ARG A 54 -48.14 -1.67 2.77
C ARG A 54 -48.84 -1.59 1.43
N MET A 55 -48.31 -2.23 0.41
CA MET A 55 -48.90 -2.24 -0.92
C MET A 55 -48.78 -3.61 -1.59
N ARG A 56 -49.76 -3.93 -2.43
CA ARG A 56 -49.76 -5.13 -3.24
C ARG A 56 -49.30 -4.77 -4.66
N LEU A 57 -48.29 -5.48 -5.14
CA LEU A 57 -47.76 -5.36 -6.48
C LEU A 57 -48.28 -6.50 -7.34
N PRO A 58 -48.74 -6.27 -8.57
CA PRO A 58 -49.27 -7.31 -9.46
C PRO A 58 -48.14 -8.08 -10.19
N THR A 59 -46.98 -8.12 -9.63
CA THR A 59 -45.82 -8.83 -10.19
C THR A 59 -45.11 -9.63 -9.12
N THR A 60 -44.43 -10.67 -9.55
CA THR A 60 -43.53 -11.49 -8.72
C THR A 60 -42.04 -11.30 -9.11
N ASP A 61 -41.76 -10.52 -10.17
CA ASP A 61 -40.42 -10.25 -10.63
C ASP A 61 -39.75 -9.17 -9.75
N PRO A 62 -38.68 -9.52 -9.01
CA PRO A 62 -37.97 -8.57 -8.17
C PRO A 62 -37.37 -7.37 -8.93
N SER A 63 -37.12 -7.50 -10.22
CA SER A 63 -36.57 -6.42 -11.05
C SER A 63 -37.54 -5.27 -11.27
N GLU A 64 -38.85 -5.53 -11.21
CA GLU A 64 -39.90 -4.58 -11.42
C GLU A 64 -40.38 -3.87 -10.12
N PHE A 65 -40.02 -4.45 -8.94
CA PHE A 65 -40.52 -3.94 -7.66
C PHE A 65 -40.17 -2.47 -7.42
N ALA A 66 -38.94 -2.09 -7.67
CA ALA A 66 -38.44 -0.73 -7.39
C ALA A 66 -39.25 0.32 -8.20
N GLU A 67 -39.50 0.05 -9.47
CA GLU A 67 -40.27 0.96 -10.33
C GLU A 67 -41.76 1.00 -9.96
N MET A 68 -42.37 -0.14 -9.70
CA MET A 68 -43.74 -0.21 -9.26
C MET A 68 -43.99 0.47 -7.92
N VAL A 69 -43.09 0.27 -6.95
CA VAL A 69 -43.14 0.98 -5.66
C VAL A 69 -43.03 2.48 -5.87
N ARG A 70 -42.13 2.95 -6.72
CA ARG A 70 -41.99 4.37 -7.04
C ARG A 70 -43.26 4.95 -7.61
N ILE A 71 -43.87 4.30 -8.59
CA ILE A 71 -45.17 4.75 -9.20
C ILE A 71 -46.28 4.80 -8.16
N GLN A 72 -46.35 3.84 -7.24
CA GLN A 72 -47.39 3.83 -6.23
C GLN A 72 -47.18 4.89 -5.15
N ILE A 73 -45.95 5.13 -4.74
CA ILE A 73 -45.55 6.20 -3.80
C ILE A 73 -45.88 7.57 -4.41
N GLU A 74 -45.57 7.80 -5.69
CA GLU A 74 -45.87 9.04 -6.41
C GLU A 74 -47.36 9.40 -6.37
N LYS A 75 -48.24 8.39 -6.40
CA LYS A 75 -49.70 8.62 -6.27
C LYS A 75 -50.15 8.97 -4.86
N SER A 76 -49.39 8.54 -3.85
CA SER A 76 -49.76 8.67 -2.44
C SER A 76 -49.03 9.82 -1.74
N PHE A 77 -47.92 10.28 -2.29
CA PHE A 77 -47.03 11.29 -1.72
C PHE A 77 -46.98 12.52 -2.63
N PRO A 78 -47.38 13.70 -2.15
CA PRO A 78 -47.64 14.88 -3.00
C PRO A 78 -46.35 15.64 -3.39
N PHE A 79 -45.28 14.93 -3.67
CA PHE A 79 -43.96 15.48 -4.02
C PHE A 79 -43.42 14.86 -5.31
N PRO A 80 -42.61 15.60 -6.09
CA PRO A 80 -41.94 15.07 -7.26
C PRO A 80 -41.02 13.87 -6.91
N PRO A 81 -40.93 12.85 -7.79
CA PRO A 81 -40.10 11.66 -7.53
C PRO A 81 -38.61 11.95 -7.24
N GLU A 82 -38.10 13.06 -7.80
CA GLU A 82 -36.70 13.47 -7.62
C GLU A 82 -36.41 14.01 -6.20
N GLU A 83 -37.46 14.49 -5.52
CA GLU A 83 -37.43 15.05 -4.18
C GLU A 83 -37.69 14.01 -3.09
N VAL A 84 -37.95 12.75 -3.49
CA VAL A 84 -38.33 11.68 -2.58
C VAL A 84 -37.36 10.53 -2.66
N THR A 85 -36.82 10.11 -1.53
CA THR A 85 -36.06 8.86 -1.41
C THR A 85 -36.99 7.75 -0.94
N THR A 86 -37.03 6.65 -1.70
CA THR A 86 -37.90 5.49 -1.41
C THR A 86 -37.09 4.23 -1.28
N ASP A 87 -37.52 3.32 -0.41
CA ASP A 87 -37.04 1.95 -0.33
C ASP A 87 -38.16 1.01 0.13
N PHE A 88 -37.98 -0.29 -0.02
CA PHE A 88 -39.02 -1.26 0.31
C PHE A 88 -38.43 -2.59 0.79
N GLU A 89 -39.23 -3.33 1.54
CA GLU A 89 -39.00 -4.71 1.92
C GLU A 89 -40.15 -5.60 1.50
N VAL A 90 -39.82 -6.77 0.95
CA VAL A 90 -40.88 -7.75 0.57
C VAL A 90 -41.40 -8.44 1.82
N ILE A 91 -42.71 -8.39 2.05
CA ILE A 91 -43.40 -9.09 3.14
C ILE A 91 -43.72 -10.52 2.71
N GLU A 92 -44.42 -10.65 1.56
CA GLU A 92 -44.89 -11.92 1.05
C GLU A 92 -44.81 -11.94 -0.48
N GLN A 93 -44.51 -13.10 -1.04
CA GLN A 93 -44.58 -13.38 -2.47
C GLN A 93 -45.57 -14.53 -2.70
N ALA A 94 -46.58 -14.32 -3.51
CA ALA A 94 -47.58 -15.33 -3.90
C ALA A 94 -47.63 -15.40 -5.43
N GLU A 95 -48.24 -16.44 -5.98
CA GLU A 95 -48.33 -16.63 -7.44
C GLU A 95 -49.03 -15.44 -8.16
N GLU A 96 -49.98 -14.77 -7.52
CA GLU A 96 -50.75 -13.65 -8.05
C GLU A 96 -50.11 -12.27 -7.82
N GLY A 97 -48.94 -12.17 -7.22
CA GLY A 97 -48.27 -10.90 -6.93
C GLY A 97 -47.52 -10.89 -5.63
N SER A 98 -46.92 -9.78 -5.31
CA SER A 98 -46.11 -9.58 -4.11
C SER A 98 -46.67 -8.49 -3.20
N VAL A 99 -46.47 -8.67 -1.90
CA VAL A 99 -46.80 -7.67 -0.90
C VAL A 99 -45.52 -7.07 -0.37
N VAL A 100 -45.44 -5.75 -0.42
CA VAL A 100 -44.25 -5.03 0.03
C VAL A 100 -44.59 -3.99 1.10
N SER A 101 -43.64 -3.76 2.01
CA SER A 101 -43.61 -2.62 2.89
C SER A 101 -42.76 -1.55 2.23
N ALA A 102 -43.35 -0.47 1.77
CA ALA A 102 -42.63 0.63 1.15
C ALA A 102 -42.57 1.83 2.10
N VAL A 103 -41.42 2.48 2.08
CA VAL A 103 -41.18 3.68 2.88
C VAL A 103 -40.64 4.78 1.99
N ALA A 104 -41.13 6.00 2.20
CA ALA A 104 -40.67 7.17 1.48
C ALA A 104 -40.39 8.32 2.44
N VAL A 105 -39.38 9.13 2.11
CA VAL A 105 -39.03 10.33 2.85
C VAL A 105 -38.75 11.48 1.86
N HIS A 106 -39.21 12.68 2.18
CA HIS A 106 -38.84 13.88 1.43
C HIS A 106 -37.39 14.25 1.70
N ASN A 107 -36.63 14.51 0.65
CA ASN A 107 -35.16 14.72 0.74
C ASN A 107 -34.79 15.94 1.60
N ASP A 108 -35.58 17.03 1.54
CA ASP A 108 -35.34 18.21 2.38
C ASP A 108 -35.54 17.88 3.85
N ARG A 109 -36.63 17.14 4.18
CA ARG A 109 -36.90 16.73 5.55
C ARG A 109 -35.79 15.82 6.10
N LEU A 110 -35.31 14.90 5.28
CA LEU A 110 -34.20 14.05 5.61
C LEU A 110 -32.94 14.86 5.84
N SER A 111 -32.68 15.82 4.95
CA SER A 111 -31.51 16.71 5.05
C SER A 111 -31.58 17.59 6.29
N GLU A 112 -32.73 18.14 6.63
CA GLU A 112 -32.98 18.93 7.85
C GLU A 112 -32.68 18.13 9.10
N ILE A 113 -33.17 16.90 9.19
CA ILE A 113 -32.88 16.01 10.34
C ILE A 113 -31.42 15.67 10.42
N ALA A 114 -30.75 15.37 9.31
CA ALA A 114 -29.37 14.92 9.29
C ALA A 114 -28.34 16.06 9.27
N GLU A 115 -28.74 17.32 9.07
CA GLU A 115 -27.83 18.48 8.94
C GLU A 115 -26.79 18.57 10.05
N PRO A 116 -27.14 18.35 11.33
CA PRO A 116 -26.16 18.41 12.42
C PRO A 116 -25.04 17.37 12.28
N LEU A 117 -25.29 16.25 11.63
CA LEU A 117 -24.29 15.21 11.36
C LEU A 117 -23.48 15.56 10.13
N LEU A 118 -24.17 15.98 9.06
CA LEU A 118 -23.57 16.29 7.75
C LEU A 118 -22.62 17.49 7.83
N SER A 119 -22.97 18.53 8.58
CA SER A 119 -22.14 19.72 8.81
C SER A 119 -20.81 19.37 9.47
N ARG A 120 -20.74 18.30 10.25
CA ARG A 120 -19.52 17.76 10.88
C ARG A 120 -18.86 16.65 10.06
N GLY A 121 -19.31 16.43 8.82
CA GLY A 121 -18.75 15.42 7.92
C GLY A 121 -19.13 13.97 8.26
N ILE A 122 -20.10 13.77 9.15
CA ILE A 122 -20.60 12.44 9.52
C ILE A 122 -21.72 12.05 8.55
N ILE A 123 -21.43 11.19 7.58
CA ILE A 123 -22.45 10.67 6.65
C ILE A 123 -22.90 9.30 7.14
N PRO A 124 -24.21 9.11 7.44
CA PRO A 124 -24.72 7.82 7.88
C PRO A 124 -24.39 6.70 6.90
N LYS A 125 -24.17 5.49 7.40
CA LYS A 125 -24.03 4.28 6.57
C LYS A 125 -25.38 3.82 6.05
N GLN A 126 -26.38 3.97 6.87
CA GLN A 126 -27.76 3.58 6.61
C GLN A 126 -28.69 4.59 7.24
N VAL A 127 -29.71 4.94 6.52
CA VAL A 127 -30.87 5.67 7.05
C VAL A 127 -32.06 4.74 6.98
N THR A 128 -32.72 4.52 8.10
CA THR A 128 -33.90 3.64 8.18
C THR A 128 -34.98 4.31 9.02
N VAL A 129 -36.10 3.64 9.25
CA VAL A 129 -37.16 4.10 10.13
C VAL A 129 -37.06 3.33 11.44
N TYR A 130 -37.21 4.03 12.56
CA TYR A 130 -37.15 3.38 13.87
C TYR A 130 -38.27 2.33 14.04
N ALA A 131 -39.46 2.59 13.52
CA ALA A 131 -40.53 1.61 13.47
C ALA A 131 -40.14 0.30 12.76
N ALA A 132 -39.31 0.37 11.69
CA ALA A 132 -38.83 -0.84 11.01
C ALA A 132 -37.88 -1.66 11.86
N GLN A 133 -37.01 -1.01 12.62
CA GLN A 133 -36.14 -1.71 13.58
C GLN A 133 -36.95 -2.40 14.67
N ARG A 134 -37.95 -1.72 15.23
CA ARG A 134 -38.88 -2.30 16.20
C ARG A 134 -39.65 -3.48 15.62
N ALA A 135 -40.17 -3.35 14.39
CA ALA A 135 -40.86 -4.44 13.71
C ALA A 135 -39.95 -5.65 13.49
N ALA A 136 -38.71 -5.43 13.05
CA ALA A 136 -37.74 -6.49 12.83
C ALA A 136 -37.41 -7.29 14.08
N THR A 137 -37.32 -6.61 15.24
CA THR A 137 -37.11 -7.28 16.53
C THR A 137 -38.26 -8.22 16.89
N HIS A 138 -39.47 -7.83 16.63
CA HIS A 138 -40.66 -8.59 17.00
C HIS A 138 -41.18 -9.46 15.84
N ALA A 139 -40.31 -9.78 14.88
CA ALA A 139 -40.68 -10.57 13.69
C ALA A 139 -41.28 -11.95 14.03
N ALA A 140 -40.76 -12.56 15.13
CA ALA A 140 -41.27 -13.88 15.58
C ALA A 140 -42.75 -13.88 16.01
N ALA A 141 -43.30 -12.71 16.35
CA ALA A 141 -44.71 -12.57 16.68
C ALA A 141 -45.64 -12.57 15.45
N GLY A 142 -45.05 -12.56 14.23
CA GLY A 142 -45.80 -12.49 12.98
C GLY A 142 -46.43 -11.10 12.78
N ARG A 143 -47.69 -10.95 13.25
CA ARG A 143 -48.42 -9.67 13.20
C ARG A 143 -48.50 -9.06 14.57
N ALA A 144 -48.04 -7.82 14.70
CA ALA A 144 -47.93 -7.16 15.99
C ALA A 144 -48.25 -5.67 15.90
N PHE A 145 -48.88 -5.14 16.97
CA PHE A 145 -48.96 -3.73 17.22
C PHE A 145 -47.84 -3.30 18.14
N LEU A 146 -47.07 -2.31 17.71
CA LEU A 146 -45.94 -1.76 18.43
C LEU A 146 -46.26 -0.34 18.86
N ILE A 147 -46.29 -0.08 20.16
CA ILE A 147 -46.69 1.21 20.71
C ILE A 147 -45.55 1.75 21.55
N TYR A 148 -44.98 2.89 21.15
CA TYR A 148 -43.82 3.49 21.80
C TYR A 148 -43.84 5.02 21.68
N PRO A 149 -43.15 5.74 22.57
CA PRO A 149 -43.07 7.19 22.52
C PRO A 149 -42.05 7.65 21.48
N GLU A 150 -42.39 8.72 20.75
CA GLU A 150 -41.52 9.37 19.77
C GLU A 150 -41.94 10.85 19.62
N ASP A 151 -41.00 11.79 19.63
CA ASP A 151 -41.22 13.23 19.41
C ASP A 151 -42.38 13.82 20.27
N ALA A 152 -42.35 13.59 21.58
CA ALA A 152 -43.35 14.01 22.54
C ALA A 152 -44.76 13.46 22.28
N GLY A 153 -44.92 12.51 21.36
CA GLY A 153 -46.14 11.80 21.03
C GLY A 153 -46.04 10.29 21.23
N LEU A 154 -47.06 9.58 20.74
CA LEU A 154 -47.04 8.11 20.65
C LEU A 154 -47.04 7.69 19.19
N VAL A 155 -46.25 6.68 18.88
CA VAL A 155 -46.33 5.97 17.61
C VAL A 155 -47.02 4.64 17.82
N CYS A 156 -47.96 4.36 16.94
CA CYS A 156 -48.55 3.05 16.78
C CYS A 156 -48.12 2.48 15.43
N ALA A 157 -47.27 1.47 15.41
CA ALA A 157 -46.88 0.79 14.19
C ALA A 157 -47.48 -0.62 14.16
N VAL A 158 -48.01 -1.01 13.01
CA VAL A 158 -48.47 -2.36 12.74
C VAL A 158 -47.37 -3.10 11.96
N SER A 159 -46.89 -4.15 12.55
CA SER A 159 -45.89 -5.04 11.94
C SER A 159 -46.57 -6.23 11.27
N ASP A 160 -46.15 -6.59 10.05
CA ASP A 160 -46.52 -7.81 9.35
C ASP A 160 -45.22 -8.58 9.01
N GLN A 161 -45.02 -9.74 9.63
CA GLN A 161 -43.83 -10.57 9.48
C GLN A 161 -42.51 -9.82 9.74
N GLY A 162 -42.48 -8.93 10.76
CA GLY A 162 -41.30 -8.14 11.08
C GLY A 162 -41.03 -6.95 10.14
N LYS A 163 -41.98 -6.61 9.26
CA LYS A 163 -41.95 -5.43 8.38
C LYS A 163 -43.03 -4.46 8.76
N ILE A 164 -42.86 -3.17 8.44
CA ILE A 164 -43.88 -2.16 8.71
C ILE A 164 -45.05 -2.34 7.73
N GLY A 165 -46.27 -2.58 8.24
CA GLY A 165 -47.48 -2.54 7.44
C GLY A 165 -48.12 -1.17 7.40
N LEU A 166 -48.27 -0.57 8.57
CA LEU A 166 -48.93 0.73 8.74
C LEU A 166 -48.32 1.46 9.95
N THR A 167 -48.20 2.76 9.87
CA THR A 167 -47.75 3.59 11.00
C THR A 167 -48.66 4.76 11.21
N ARG A 168 -48.87 5.14 12.47
CA ARG A 168 -49.61 6.33 12.84
C ARG A 168 -48.96 7.02 14.03
N SER A 169 -48.71 8.30 13.90
CA SER A 169 -48.30 9.14 15.02
C SER A 169 -49.51 9.76 15.69
N LEU A 170 -49.55 9.70 17.01
CA LEU A 170 -50.58 10.28 17.85
C LEU A 170 -49.99 11.41 18.66
N ASN A 171 -50.59 12.60 18.57
CA ASN A 171 -50.15 13.74 19.36
C ASN A 171 -50.56 13.56 20.83
N GLY A 172 -49.58 13.55 21.73
CA GLY A 172 -49.77 13.39 23.15
C GLY A 172 -49.76 11.93 23.64
N THR A 173 -49.62 11.76 24.96
CA THR A 173 -49.48 10.47 25.66
C THR A 173 -50.68 10.17 26.53
N ASP A 174 -51.94 10.41 26.04
CA ASP A 174 -53.17 10.17 26.80
C ASP A 174 -53.73 8.77 26.57
N ALA A 175 -53.89 7.98 27.63
CA ALA A 175 -54.48 6.63 27.57
C ALA A 175 -55.88 6.59 27.03
N GLY A 176 -56.71 7.63 27.31
CA GLY A 176 -58.08 7.71 26.79
C GLY A 176 -58.12 7.92 25.28
N ARG A 177 -57.16 8.67 24.72
CA ARG A 177 -57.01 8.86 23.28
C ARG A 177 -56.51 7.55 22.62
N LEU A 178 -55.52 6.92 23.20
CA LEU A 178 -54.97 5.65 22.75
C LEU A 178 -56.08 4.59 22.63
N ARG A 179 -56.91 4.44 23.66
CA ARG A 179 -58.05 3.50 23.65
C ARG A 179 -59.07 3.76 22.52
N ARG A 180 -59.26 5.01 22.08
CA ARG A 180 -60.14 5.36 20.98
C ARG A 180 -59.51 5.15 19.61
N ASP A 181 -58.21 5.43 19.49
CA ASP A 181 -57.55 5.44 18.19
C ASP A 181 -57.06 4.03 17.77
N LEU A 182 -56.77 3.14 18.73
CA LEU A 182 -56.29 1.77 18.45
C LEU A 182 -57.28 0.92 17.63
N PRO A 183 -58.62 0.90 17.93
CA PRO A 183 -59.56 0.15 17.10
C PRO A 183 -59.64 0.70 15.67
N GLN A 184 -59.50 2.02 15.49
CA GLN A 184 -59.49 2.62 14.15
C GLN A 184 -58.21 2.25 13.38
N LEU A 185 -57.06 2.15 14.07
CA LEU A 185 -55.83 1.68 13.48
C LEU A 185 -55.93 0.21 13.07
N ALA A 186 -56.51 -0.63 13.92
CA ALA A 186 -56.75 -2.04 13.62
C ALA A 186 -57.67 -2.20 12.39
N LEU A 187 -58.77 -1.41 12.29
CA LEU A 187 -59.61 -1.40 11.12
C LEU A 187 -58.87 -0.93 9.87
N SER A 188 -58.05 0.12 9.99
CA SER A 188 -57.23 0.61 8.87
C SER A 188 -56.22 -0.44 8.39
N ALA A 189 -55.64 -1.21 9.30
CA ALA A 189 -54.76 -2.31 8.99
C ALA A 189 -55.49 -3.45 8.25
N GLN A 190 -56.69 -3.79 8.71
CA GLN A 190 -57.56 -4.78 8.02
C GLN A 190 -57.90 -4.37 6.60
N LEU A 191 -58.24 -3.08 6.39
CA LEU A 191 -58.50 -2.54 5.05
C LEU A 191 -57.28 -2.63 4.13
N GLN A 192 -56.08 -2.63 4.67
CA GLN A 192 -54.85 -2.87 3.93
C GLN A 192 -54.48 -4.36 3.80
N GLY A 193 -55.37 -5.26 4.25
CA GLY A 193 -55.19 -6.69 4.16
C GLY A 193 -54.25 -7.29 5.23
N ILE A 194 -54.04 -6.58 6.34
CA ILE A 194 -53.33 -7.12 7.51
C ILE A 194 -54.40 -7.74 8.43
N ASP A 195 -54.35 -9.03 8.66
CA ASP A 195 -55.23 -9.68 9.60
C ASP A 195 -54.91 -9.27 11.03
N THR A 196 -55.86 -8.60 11.67
CA THR A 196 -55.76 -8.09 13.05
C THR A 196 -56.74 -8.79 13.97
N SER A 197 -57.20 -9.99 13.66
CA SER A 197 -58.17 -10.76 14.46
C SER A 197 -57.63 -11.15 15.84
N SER A 198 -56.32 -11.43 15.94
CA SER A 198 -55.61 -11.73 17.21
C SER A 198 -54.17 -11.25 17.13
N PRO A 199 -53.90 -9.95 17.14
CA PRO A 199 -52.58 -9.40 17.00
C PRO A 199 -51.83 -9.52 18.35
N ALA A 200 -50.52 -9.79 18.30
CA ALA A 200 -49.66 -9.56 19.44
C ALA A 200 -49.56 -8.03 19.67
N VAL A 201 -49.54 -7.60 20.90
CA VAL A 201 -49.40 -6.17 21.23
C VAL A 201 -48.16 -5.99 22.09
N PHE A 202 -47.32 -5.06 21.72
CA PHE A 202 -46.09 -4.70 22.45
C PHE A 202 -46.14 -3.22 22.80
N LEU A 203 -45.87 -2.93 24.07
CA LEU A 203 -45.88 -1.59 24.62
C LEU A 203 -44.49 -1.26 25.16
N ASP A 204 -44.00 -0.05 24.91
CA ASP A 204 -42.72 0.40 25.45
C ASP A 204 -42.81 0.45 27.00
N GLU A 205 -41.74 0.04 27.68
CA GLU A 205 -41.65 -0.01 29.14
C GLU A 205 -42.00 1.33 29.81
N SER A 206 -41.66 2.45 29.17
CA SER A 206 -41.95 3.80 29.66
C SER A 206 -43.47 4.13 29.69
N LEU A 207 -44.28 3.32 29.00
CA LEU A 207 -45.72 3.46 28.88
C LEU A 207 -46.49 2.40 29.68
N PHE A 208 -45.83 1.74 30.63
CA PHE A 208 -46.41 0.67 31.46
C PHE A 208 -47.79 1.02 32.05
N GLU A 209 -48.00 2.28 32.49
CA GLU A 209 -49.25 2.77 33.05
C GLU A 209 -50.41 2.76 32.04
N MET A 210 -50.11 2.69 30.74
CA MET A 210 -51.14 2.66 29.69
C MET A 210 -51.52 1.23 29.25
N ARG A 211 -50.97 0.22 29.90
CA ARG A 211 -51.16 -1.18 29.52
C ARG A 211 -52.64 -1.59 29.45
N ASP A 212 -53.40 -1.20 30.44
CA ASP A 212 -54.85 -1.51 30.48
C ASP A 212 -55.64 -0.88 29.32
N ALA A 213 -55.15 0.23 28.76
CA ALA A 213 -55.79 0.84 27.56
C ALA A 213 -55.50 0.01 26.29
N VAL A 214 -54.45 -0.73 26.26
CA VAL A 214 -53.95 -1.50 25.11
C VAL A 214 -54.45 -2.95 25.18
N ASP A 215 -54.61 -3.52 26.36
CA ASP A 215 -55.06 -4.92 26.55
C ASP A 215 -56.48 -5.16 25.95
N SER A 216 -57.20 -4.10 25.62
CA SER A 216 -58.52 -4.20 24.92
C SER A 216 -58.40 -4.66 23.46
N LEU A 217 -57.24 -4.63 22.84
CA LEU A 217 -57.02 -5.04 21.44
C LEU A 217 -56.67 -6.51 21.27
N SER A 218 -56.15 -7.14 22.30
CA SER A 218 -55.65 -8.53 22.22
C SER A 218 -56.26 -9.39 23.28
N SER A 219 -56.44 -10.67 22.95
CA SER A 219 -56.82 -11.70 23.94
C SER A 219 -55.69 -12.00 24.93
N GLU A 220 -54.48 -11.66 24.56
CA GLU A 220 -53.29 -11.82 25.40
C GLU A 220 -52.85 -10.47 25.96
N ARG A 221 -52.21 -10.53 27.13
CA ARG A 221 -51.69 -9.34 27.81
C ARG A 221 -50.54 -8.72 27.01
N ALA A 222 -50.53 -7.40 26.81
CA ALA A 222 -49.48 -6.71 26.07
C ALA A 222 -48.08 -7.01 26.60
N GLY A 223 -47.17 -7.41 25.70
CA GLY A 223 -45.76 -7.55 25.97
C GLY A 223 -45.11 -6.20 26.26
N LEU A 224 -44.05 -6.18 27.03
CA LEU A 224 -43.21 -4.97 27.24
C LEU A 224 -42.01 -5.02 26.33
N MET A 225 -41.62 -3.86 25.79
CA MET A 225 -40.43 -3.72 24.95
C MET A 225 -39.59 -2.55 25.44
N ALA A 226 -38.27 -2.79 25.52
CA ALA A 226 -37.26 -1.78 25.84
C ALA A 226 -36.52 -1.30 24.57
N VAL A 227 -35.62 -0.36 24.74
CA VAL A 227 -34.65 -0.01 23.69
C VAL A 227 -33.68 -1.18 23.53
N GLU A 228 -33.59 -1.70 22.33
CA GLU A 228 -32.79 -2.89 22.04
C GLU A 228 -31.31 -2.63 21.90
N THR A 229 -30.56 -3.53 22.46
CA THR A 229 -29.10 -3.52 22.45
C THR A 229 -28.55 -4.94 22.16
N PRO A 230 -28.08 -5.23 20.96
CA PRO A 230 -27.92 -4.36 19.77
C PRO A 230 -29.25 -4.04 19.08
N PRO A 231 -29.36 -2.89 18.39
CA PRO A 231 -30.56 -2.56 17.63
C PRO A 231 -30.71 -3.55 16.46
N ALA A 232 -31.97 -3.94 16.19
CA ALA A 232 -32.25 -4.86 15.09
C ALA A 232 -31.85 -4.25 13.74
N SER A 233 -31.32 -5.09 12.87
CA SER A 233 -30.98 -4.70 11.50
C SER A 233 -32.20 -4.85 10.59
N THR A 234 -32.45 -3.85 9.74
CA THR A 234 -33.42 -3.89 8.66
C THR A 234 -32.72 -3.72 7.33
N LYS A 235 -33.32 -4.22 6.25
CA LYS A 235 -32.79 -4.03 4.90
C LYS A 235 -33.15 -2.65 4.33
N LEU A 236 -34.13 -1.96 4.89
CA LEU A 236 -34.50 -0.62 4.50
C LEU A 236 -33.35 0.37 4.61
N ASN A 237 -33.09 1.10 3.53
CA ASN A 237 -32.04 2.10 3.50
C ASN A 237 -32.44 3.32 2.65
N LEU A 238 -32.99 4.30 3.31
CA LEU A 238 -33.41 5.60 2.75
C LEU A 238 -32.23 6.57 2.55
N LEU A 239 -31.03 6.05 2.29
CA LEU A 239 -29.84 6.88 2.05
C LEU A 239 -29.90 7.44 0.63
N PRO A 240 -29.93 8.78 0.42
CA PRO A 240 -29.94 9.38 -0.91
C PRO A 240 -28.69 9.00 -1.72
N ASP A 241 -28.81 8.91 -3.04
CA ASP A 241 -27.70 8.55 -3.90
C ASP A 241 -26.54 9.55 -3.84
N SER A 242 -26.84 10.84 -3.65
CA SER A 242 -25.83 11.87 -3.44
C SER A 242 -24.94 11.59 -2.21
N TRP A 243 -25.55 11.14 -1.10
CA TRP A 243 -24.81 10.80 0.11
C TRP A 243 -24.05 9.48 -0.04
N ARG A 244 -24.61 8.51 -0.78
CA ARG A 244 -23.90 7.27 -1.13
C ARG A 244 -22.66 7.56 -1.94
N GLN A 245 -22.74 8.45 -2.94
CA GLN A 245 -21.58 8.88 -3.75
C GLN A 245 -20.53 9.59 -2.89
N ARG A 246 -20.94 10.60 -2.12
CA ARG A 246 -20.03 11.34 -1.24
C ARG A 246 -19.33 10.42 -0.23
N ARG A 247 -20.05 9.45 0.32
CA ARG A 247 -19.46 8.45 1.21
C ARG A 247 -18.42 7.56 0.49
N ARG A 248 -18.72 7.12 -0.74
CA ARG A 248 -17.76 6.36 -1.57
C ARG A 248 -16.50 7.17 -1.88
N GLU A 249 -16.64 8.44 -2.16
CA GLU A 249 -15.52 9.35 -2.41
C GLU A 249 -14.63 9.50 -1.16
N LEU A 250 -15.25 9.74 0.00
CA LEU A 250 -14.51 9.82 1.26
C LEU A 250 -13.80 8.50 1.61
N ALA A 251 -14.44 7.37 1.38
CA ALA A 251 -13.84 6.05 1.58
C ALA A 251 -12.65 5.83 0.64
N ARG A 252 -12.78 6.18 -0.66
CA ARG A 252 -11.69 6.12 -1.64
C ARG A 252 -10.51 7.01 -1.22
N LEU A 253 -10.77 8.25 -0.79
CA LEU A 253 -9.72 9.14 -0.30
C LEU A 253 -9.00 8.55 0.93
N GLY A 254 -9.74 7.90 1.82
CA GLY A 254 -9.17 7.19 2.97
C GLY A 254 -8.25 6.03 2.57
N GLU A 255 -8.67 5.24 1.58
CA GLU A 255 -7.85 4.14 1.03
C GLU A 255 -6.61 4.66 0.30
N TRP A 256 -6.75 5.73 -0.48
CA TRP A 256 -5.62 6.36 -1.16
C TRP A 256 -4.58 6.89 -0.17
N LYS A 257 -5.02 7.53 0.92
CA LYS A 257 -4.11 7.98 2.00
C LYS A 257 -3.36 6.81 2.63
N LYS A 258 -4.05 5.69 2.92
CA LYS A 258 -3.41 4.47 3.45
C LYS A 258 -2.40 3.89 2.45
N ARG A 259 -2.76 3.77 1.17
CA ARG A 259 -1.86 3.28 0.11
C ARG A 259 -0.62 4.17 -0.04
N LEU A 260 -0.82 5.51 -0.02
CA LEU A 260 0.29 6.47 -0.09
C LEU A 260 1.21 6.37 1.12
N MET A 261 0.66 6.19 2.31
CA MET A 261 1.44 5.98 3.54
C MET A 261 2.27 4.69 3.47
N TRP A 262 1.68 3.58 2.99
CA TRP A 262 2.41 2.34 2.77
C TRP A 262 3.49 2.47 1.70
N ALA A 263 3.19 3.14 0.57
CA ALA A 263 4.17 3.42 -0.47
C ALA A 263 5.34 4.27 0.06
N GLY A 264 5.03 5.30 0.87
CA GLY A 264 6.05 6.11 1.55
C GLY A 264 6.92 5.29 2.52
N ALA A 265 6.31 4.39 3.29
CA ALA A 265 7.03 3.51 4.20
C ALA A 265 7.97 2.54 3.44
N ILE A 266 7.49 1.94 2.35
CA ILE A 266 8.30 1.06 1.49
C ILE A 266 9.46 1.85 0.87
N TYR A 267 9.18 3.04 0.34
CA TYR A 267 10.21 3.90 -0.23
C TYR A 267 11.28 4.30 0.80
N GLY A 268 10.84 4.68 2.00
CA GLY A 268 11.75 4.97 3.12
C GLY A 268 12.62 3.77 3.50
N LEU A 269 12.03 2.57 3.51
CA LEU A 269 12.79 1.33 3.76
C LEU A 269 13.85 1.06 2.68
N VAL A 270 13.50 1.26 1.41
CA VAL A 270 14.45 1.10 0.29
C VAL A 270 15.60 2.08 0.40
N LEU A 271 15.31 3.36 0.72
CA LEU A 271 16.36 4.35 0.93
C LEU A 271 17.27 4.01 2.13
N LEU A 272 16.70 3.49 3.20
CA LEU A 272 17.46 3.05 4.36
C LEU A 272 18.37 1.87 4.01
N LEU A 273 17.86 0.88 3.29
CA LEU A 273 18.68 -0.26 2.82
C LEU A 273 19.80 0.20 1.89
N LEU A 274 19.50 1.14 0.97
CA LEU A 274 20.53 1.74 0.10
C LEU A 274 21.58 2.48 0.90
N GLY A 275 21.18 3.25 1.91
CA GLY A 275 22.08 3.95 2.81
C GLY A 275 22.99 2.98 3.58
N VAL A 276 22.45 1.91 4.13
CA VAL A 276 23.20 0.85 4.80
C VAL A 276 24.17 0.16 3.83
N TYR A 277 23.72 -0.14 2.62
CA TYR A 277 24.58 -0.72 1.58
C TYR A 277 25.78 0.19 1.23
N LEU A 278 25.51 1.49 1.02
CA LEU A 278 26.57 2.47 0.77
C LEU A 278 27.53 2.62 1.96
N LEU A 279 27.02 2.52 3.18
CA LEU A 279 27.86 2.54 4.38
C LEU A 279 28.81 1.33 4.43
N ILE A 280 28.26 0.13 4.15
CA ILE A 280 29.08 -1.10 4.09
C ILE A 280 30.16 -0.97 3.03
N LEU A 281 29.81 -0.50 1.82
CA LEU A 281 30.77 -0.26 0.74
C LEU A 281 31.88 0.73 1.15
N ARG A 282 31.54 1.80 1.84
CA ARG A 282 32.54 2.77 2.36
C ARG A 282 33.46 2.13 3.40
N LEU A 283 32.91 1.29 4.27
CA LEU A 283 33.74 0.59 5.27
C LEU A 283 34.69 -0.43 4.62
N GLU A 284 34.22 -1.15 3.59
CA GLU A 284 35.08 -2.08 2.82
C GLU A 284 36.20 -1.34 2.05
N LEU A 285 35.83 -0.24 1.37
CA LEU A 285 36.83 0.62 0.72
C LEU A 285 37.90 1.13 1.71
N GLY A 286 37.46 1.57 2.88
CA GLY A 286 38.39 1.99 3.94
C GLY A 286 39.30 0.87 4.43
N ARG A 287 38.81 -0.37 4.53
CA ARG A 287 39.59 -1.55 4.88
C ARG A 287 40.61 -1.91 3.79
N LEU A 288 40.17 -1.88 2.52
CA LEU A 288 41.05 -2.14 1.38
C LEU A 288 42.16 -1.09 1.25
N THR A 289 41.82 0.18 1.40
CA THR A 289 42.80 1.28 1.35
C THR A 289 43.85 1.15 2.47
N ARG A 290 43.43 0.77 3.69
CA ARG A 290 44.35 0.49 4.80
C ARG A 290 45.23 -0.72 4.53
N ARG A 291 44.73 -1.79 3.92
CA ARG A 291 45.54 -2.95 3.52
C ARG A 291 46.59 -2.56 2.49
N ILE A 292 46.21 -1.83 1.44
CA ILE A 292 47.15 -1.32 0.42
C ILE A 292 48.20 -0.43 1.06
N ALA A 293 47.83 0.47 1.96
CA ALA A 293 48.81 1.32 2.65
C ALA A 293 49.77 0.54 3.53
N ASN A 294 49.32 -0.53 4.18
CA ASN A 294 50.18 -1.40 5.00
C ASN A 294 51.12 -2.28 4.16
N ASP A 295 50.67 -2.69 2.96
CA ASP A 295 51.49 -3.56 2.08
C ASP A 295 52.43 -2.77 1.16
N ALA A 296 52.21 -1.43 1.02
CA ALA A 296 53.02 -0.54 0.20
C ALA A 296 54.53 -0.63 0.48
N PRO A 297 55.03 -0.63 1.74
CA PRO A 297 56.45 -0.72 2.01
C PRO A 297 57.05 -2.06 1.55
N THR A 298 56.27 -3.13 1.62
CA THR A 298 56.74 -4.47 1.22
C THR A 298 56.87 -4.56 -0.31
N THR A 299 55.90 -4.01 -1.06
CA THR A 299 55.95 -3.99 -2.53
C THR A 299 57.06 -3.09 -3.05
N GLU A 300 57.33 -1.95 -2.40
CA GLU A 300 58.44 -1.07 -2.74
C GLU A 300 59.79 -1.76 -2.51
N PHE A 301 59.93 -2.50 -1.42
CA PHE A 301 61.13 -3.29 -1.15
C PHE A 301 61.39 -4.37 -2.21
N ILE A 302 60.33 -5.11 -2.60
CA ILE A 302 60.41 -6.14 -3.64
C ILE A 302 60.83 -5.51 -4.98
N GLN A 303 60.23 -4.42 -5.40
CA GLN A 303 60.56 -3.74 -6.65
C GLN A 303 62.00 -3.21 -6.66
N LYS A 304 62.45 -2.61 -5.55
CA LYS A 304 63.85 -2.17 -5.42
C LYS A 304 64.84 -3.33 -5.46
N THR A 305 64.45 -4.47 -4.90
CA THR A 305 65.30 -5.67 -4.92
C THR A 305 65.35 -6.27 -6.32
N GLU A 306 64.22 -6.39 -6.99
CA GLU A 306 64.13 -6.89 -8.37
C GLU A 306 64.95 -6.03 -9.36
N THR A 307 64.89 -4.69 -9.23
CA THR A 307 65.67 -3.76 -10.04
C THR A 307 67.17 -3.95 -9.81
N LYS A 308 67.57 -4.17 -8.56
CA LYS A 308 68.95 -4.47 -8.25
C LYS A 308 69.45 -5.81 -8.84
N TRP A 309 68.60 -6.85 -8.76
CA TRP A 309 68.91 -8.16 -9.36
C TRP A 309 68.98 -8.07 -10.90
N LYS A 310 68.07 -7.34 -11.54
CA LYS A 310 68.14 -7.12 -12.99
C LYS A 310 69.38 -6.35 -13.42
N ALA A 311 69.87 -5.39 -12.62
CA ALA A 311 71.08 -4.64 -12.89
C ALA A 311 72.37 -5.50 -12.70
N LEU A 312 72.38 -6.51 -11.85
CA LEU A 312 73.45 -7.44 -11.62
C LEU A 312 73.48 -8.62 -12.63
N GLY A 313 72.40 -8.82 -13.39
CA GLY A 313 72.29 -9.92 -14.34
C GLY A 313 73.51 -10.08 -15.29
N PRO A 314 73.95 -9.01 -15.99
CA PRO A 314 75.11 -9.09 -16.87
C PRO A 314 76.40 -9.45 -16.19
N ALA A 315 76.57 -9.16 -14.88
CA ALA A 315 77.74 -9.48 -14.11
C ALA A 315 77.78 -10.94 -13.65
N LEU A 316 76.63 -11.61 -13.66
CA LEU A 316 76.51 -13.02 -13.26
C LEU A 316 76.52 -14.00 -14.45
N ASP A 317 76.29 -13.53 -15.65
CA ASP A 317 76.33 -14.37 -16.84
C ASP A 317 77.71 -14.61 -17.34
N PRO A 318 78.19 -15.87 -17.33
CA PRO A 318 79.55 -16.20 -17.75
C PRO A 318 79.93 -15.71 -19.14
N ARG A 319 78.94 -15.59 -20.05
CA ARG A 319 79.13 -15.11 -21.44
C ARG A 319 79.66 -13.68 -21.53
N PHE A 320 79.50 -12.86 -20.45
CA PHE A 320 79.99 -11.49 -20.38
C PHE A 320 81.37 -11.38 -19.59
N TYR A 321 81.94 -12.50 -19.20
CA TYR A 321 83.19 -12.43 -18.50
C TYR A 321 84.32 -11.99 -19.45
N PRO A 322 85.14 -11.00 -19.04
CA PRO A 322 86.21 -10.47 -19.89
C PRO A 322 87.19 -11.55 -20.38
N ILE A 323 87.45 -12.55 -19.53
CA ILE A 323 88.33 -13.65 -19.84
C ILE A 323 87.77 -14.54 -20.96
N GLU A 324 86.54 -14.90 -20.91
CA GLU A 324 85.85 -15.72 -21.92
C GLU A 324 85.81 -15.01 -23.29
N ILE A 325 85.46 -13.71 -23.28
CA ILE A 325 85.43 -12.89 -24.50
C ILE A 325 86.83 -12.77 -25.06
N LEU A 326 87.83 -12.54 -24.23
CA LEU A 326 89.21 -12.43 -24.68
C LEU A 326 89.76 -13.76 -25.22
N GLN A 327 89.40 -14.88 -24.61
CA GLN A 327 89.76 -16.21 -25.12
C GLN A 327 89.17 -16.40 -26.55
N HIS A 328 87.89 -16.16 -26.72
CA HIS A 328 87.26 -16.28 -28.07
C HIS A 328 87.85 -15.31 -29.09
N LEU A 329 88.27 -14.13 -28.71
CA LEU A 329 88.96 -13.20 -29.56
C LEU A 329 90.34 -13.75 -29.99
N PHE A 330 91.11 -14.38 -29.09
CA PHE A 330 92.39 -15.04 -29.40
C PHE A 330 92.20 -16.23 -30.32
N GLU A 331 91.13 -17.01 -30.17
CA GLU A 331 90.81 -18.12 -31.06
C GLU A 331 90.50 -17.66 -32.53
N CYS A 332 90.10 -16.42 -32.70
CA CYS A 332 89.78 -15.84 -33.99
C CYS A 332 91.03 -15.28 -34.74
N LEU A 333 92.16 -15.21 -34.12
CA LEU A 333 93.38 -14.68 -34.74
C LEU A 333 93.76 -15.52 -36.00
N PRO A 334 93.87 -14.90 -37.19
CA PRO A 334 94.14 -15.61 -38.44
C PRO A 334 95.56 -16.10 -38.60
N SER A 335 96.50 -15.35 -38.02
CA SER A 335 97.93 -15.67 -38.03
C SER A 335 98.72 -14.91 -36.92
N PRO A 336 99.94 -15.31 -36.60
CA PRO A 336 100.75 -14.57 -35.62
C PRO A 336 101.08 -13.12 -36.03
N ASP A 337 100.83 -12.76 -37.26
CA ASP A 337 100.98 -11.42 -37.84
C ASP A 337 99.87 -10.43 -37.44
N VAL A 338 98.89 -10.87 -36.64
CA VAL A 338 97.85 -10.04 -36.04
C VAL A 338 97.98 -10.08 -34.53
N GLN A 339 98.10 -8.90 -33.93
CA GLN A 339 98.21 -8.76 -32.50
C GLN A 339 97.19 -7.85 -31.92
N ILE A 340 96.55 -8.24 -30.79
CA ILE A 340 95.67 -7.41 -30.02
C ILE A 340 96.51 -6.56 -29.11
N THR A 341 96.46 -5.25 -29.26
CA THR A 341 97.27 -4.31 -28.47
C THR A 341 96.53 -3.80 -27.25
N GLN A 342 95.27 -3.70 -27.33
CA GLN A 342 94.46 -3.26 -26.20
C GLN A 342 93.06 -3.94 -26.25
N PHE A 343 92.59 -4.38 -25.09
CA PHE A 343 91.25 -4.88 -24.85
C PHE A 343 90.57 -4.07 -23.76
N ASN A 344 89.42 -3.55 -23.99
CA ASN A 344 88.62 -2.83 -23.03
C ASN A 344 87.19 -3.28 -23.05
N GLN A 345 86.61 -3.62 -21.89
CA GLN A 345 85.24 -4.06 -21.78
C GLN A 345 84.51 -3.22 -20.71
N SER A 346 83.43 -2.73 -21.04
CA SER A 346 82.41 -2.17 -20.12
C SER A 346 81.16 -3.05 -20.10
N ALA A 347 80.22 -2.83 -19.19
CA ALA A 347 79.01 -3.66 -19.02
C ALA A 347 78.16 -3.82 -20.32
N ARG A 348 78.40 -3.02 -21.30
CA ARG A 348 77.57 -2.99 -22.55
C ARG A 348 78.41 -2.78 -23.83
N GLN A 349 79.68 -2.77 -23.75
CA GLN A 349 80.56 -2.50 -24.92
C GLN A 349 81.89 -3.18 -24.77
N VAL A 350 82.35 -3.77 -25.82
CA VAL A 350 83.67 -4.34 -25.94
C VAL A 350 84.44 -3.58 -27.04
N SER A 351 85.64 -3.11 -26.77
CA SER A 351 86.49 -2.53 -27.80
C SER A 351 87.83 -3.25 -27.79
N VAL A 352 88.29 -3.58 -28.99
CA VAL A 352 89.56 -4.29 -29.25
C VAL A 352 90.38 -3.47 -30.26
N ASP A 353 91.49 -3.02 -29.82
CA ASP A 353 92.46 -2.38 -30.72
C ASP A 353 93.55 -3.37 -31.02
N GLY A 354 94.00 -3.40 -32.27
CA GLY A 354 95.12 -4.33 -32.70
C GLY A 354 95.80 -3.83 -33.94
N GLU A 355 96.94 -4.50 -34.16
CA GLU A 355 97.75 -4.26 -35.33
C GLU A 355 97.91 -5.54 -36.16
N ALA A 356 97.83 -5.42 -37.50
CA ALA A 356 97.98 -6.49 -38.47
C ALA A 356 99.00 -6.08 -39.51
N LYS A 357 99.80 -7.05 -39.98
CA LYS A 357 100.85 -6.80 -41.01
C LYS A 357 100.25 -6.31 -42.34
N THR A 358 99.02 -6.64 -42.61
CA THR A 358 98.27 -6.16 -43.81
C THR A 358 96.86 -5.83 -43.51
N THR A 359 96.25 -4.92 -44.24
CA THR A 359 94.80 -4.58 -44.10
C THR A 359 93.86 -5.78 -44.36
N ALA A 360 94.29 -6.70 -45.25
CA ALA A 360 93.53 -7.93 -45.50
C ALA A 360 93.36 -8.83 -44.30
N LEU A 361 94.42 -8.98 -43.50
CA LEU A 361 94.41 -9.74 -42.27
C LEU A 361 93.57 -9.11 -41.17
N ALA A 362 93.55 -7.79 -41.12
CA ALA A 362 92.62 -7.09 -40.17
C ALA A 362 91.15 -7.35 -40.52
N TYR A 363 90.78 -7.36 -41.79
CA TYR A 363 89.43 -7.70 -42.20
C TYR A 363 89.06 -9.17 -41.99
N ASP A 364 90.04 -10.10 -42.25
CA ASP A 364 89.80 -11.52 -41.99
C ASP A 364 89.57 -11.79 -40.49
N PHE A 365 90.33 -11.10 -39.63
CA PHE A 365 90.14 -11.17 -38.18
C PHE A 365 88.70 -10.69 -37.81
N ALA A 366 88.27 -9.53 -38.30
CA ALA A 366 86.97 -9.02 -38.01
C ALA A 366 85.86 -9.94 -38.53
N GLU A 367 86.05 -10.61 -39.67
CA GLU A 367 85.06 -11.55 -40.20
C GLU A 367 84.95 -12.82 -39.34
N ARG A 368 86.06 -13.33 -38.86
CA ARG A 368 86.10 -14.48 -37.94
C ARG A 368 85.48 -14.17 -36.58
N VAL A 369 85.74 -12.98 -36.06
CA VAL A 369 85.11 -12.52 -34.81
C VAL A 369 83.60 -12.47 -34.95
N LYS A 370 83.10 -11.96 -36.09
CA LYS A 370 81.61 -11.92 -36.39
C LYS A 370 80.99 -13.30 -36.52
N LYS A 371 81.73 -14.31 -36.99
CA LYS A 371 81.25 -15.68 -37.20
C LYS A 371 81.40 -16.56 -35.96
N ASN A 372 82.16 -16.16 -34.96
CA ASN A 372 82.40 -16.98 -33.78
C ASN A 372 81.14 -17.08 -32.91
N PRO A 373 80.61 -18.30 -32.59
CA PRO A 373 79.42 -18.50 -31.79
C PRO A 373 79.55 -17.95 -30.40
N GLY A 374 80.74 -17.96 -29.79
CA GLY A 374 80.93 -17.42 -28.41
C GLY A 374 80.87 -15.90 -28.34
N LEU A 375 80.99 -15.19 -29.49
CA LEU A 375 80.95 -13.74 -29.56
C LEU A 375 79.67 -13.16 -30.14
N GLN A 376 78.74 -14.01 -30.51
CA GLN A 376 77.44 -13.58 -31.14
C GLN A 376 76.54 -12.71 -30.24
N ILE A 377 76.80 -12.65 -28.94
CA ILE A 377 76.11 -11.75 -28.03
C ILE A 377 76.48 -10.28 -28.24
N PHE A 378 77.54 -10.02 -29.03
CA PHE A 378 77.98 -8.71 -29.43
C PHE A 378 77.86 -8.57 -30.94
N GLN A 379 77.44 -7.44 -31.40
CA GLN A 379 77.47 -7.04 -32.79
C GLN A 379 78.75 -6.24 -33.00
N PHE A 380 79.77 -6.87 -33.67
CA PHE A 380 81.07 -6.24 -33.88
C PHE A 380 81.05 -5.44 -35.19
N GLU A 381 81.57 -4.21 -35.05
CA GLU A 381 81.79 -3.29 -36.18
C GLU A 381 83.28 -2.90 -36.18
N MET A 382 83.91 -2.93 -37.33
CA MET A 382 85.30 -2.54 -37.49
C MET A 382 85.39 -1.18 -38.17
N THR A 383 86.10 -0.26 -37.58
CA THR A 383 86.43 1.00 -38.21
C THR A 383 87.58 0.71 -39.26
N ALA A 384 87.51 1.43 -40.40
CA ALA A 384 88.49 1.26 -41.46
C ALA A 384 89.95 1.31 -40.91
N PRO A 385 90.77 0.25 -41.19
CA PRO A 385 92.16 0.17 -40.66
C PRO A 385 93.02 1.34 -41.15
N ARG A 386 93.81 1.89 -40.24
CA ARG A 386 94.76 2.98 -40.53
C ARG A 386 96.10 2.39 -40.77
N ILE A 387 96.74 2.73 -41.89
CA ILE A 387 98.11 2.27 -42.18
C ILE A 387 99.11 3.14 -41.38
N LEU A 388 99.96 2.49 -40.63
CA LEU A 388 101.03 3.09 -39.84
C LEU A 388 102.31 3.29 -40.69
N PRO A 389 103.22 4.14 -40.25
CA PRO A 389 104.54 4.35 -41.01
C PRO A 389 105.44 3.12 -41.17
N ASN A 390 105.19 2.07 -40.40
CA ASN A 390 105.86 0.77 -40.46
C ASN A 390 105.19 -0.23 -41.41
N GLU A 391 104.26 0.24 -42.28
CA GLU A 391 103.43 -0.55 -43.23
C GLU A 391 102.45 -1.49 -42.57
N HIS A 392 102.30 -1.50 -41.22
CA HIS A 392 101.27 -2.27 -40.50
C HIS A 392 99.93 -1.53 -40.54
N ALA A 393 98.81 -2.29 -40.48
CA ALA A 393 97.48 -1.78 -40.38
C ALA A 393 96.91 -1.82 -38.95
N GLN A 394 96.70 -0.65 -38.34
CA GLN A 394 96.06 -0.58 -37.03
C GLN A 394 94.54 -0.64 -37.26
N PHE A 395 93.81 -1.48 -36.49
CA PHE A 395 92.37 -1.67 -36.55
C PHE A 395 91.79 -1.50 -35.16
N ARG A 396 90.53 -1.07 -35.18
CA ARG A 396 89.64 -1.02 -34.03
C ARG A 396 88.33 -1.72 -34.29
N LEU A 397 88.02 -2.64 -33.38
CA LEU A 397 86.79 -3.42 -33.42
C LEU A 397 85.95 -3.06 -32.22
N GLU A 398 84.72 -2.60 -32.46
CA GLU A 398 83.77 -2.27 -31.39
C GLU A 398 82.64 -3.25 -31.42
N GLY A 399 82.27 -3.86 -30.26
CA GLY A 399 81.17 -4.78 -30.07
C GLY A 399 80.11 -4.15 -29.16
N LYS A 400 78.92 -4.06 -29.62
CA LYS A 400 77.76 -3.70 -28.82
C LYS A 400 76.85 -4.91 -28.58
N PRO A 401 76.25 -5.10 -27.42
CA PRO A 401 75.36 -6.23 -27.18
C PRO A 401 74.17 -6.17 -28.11
N GLN A 402 73.73 -7.32 -28.63
CA GLN A 402 72.49 -7.45 -29.41
C GLN A 402 71.24 -7.15 -28.61
#